data_fccc3cf9640d539da020cfc30b7663cc
#
_entry.id   fccc3cf9640d539da020cfc30b7663cc
#
_cell.length_a   1.000
_cell.length_b   1.000
_cell.length_c   1.000
_cell.angle_alpha   90.00
_cell.angle_beta   90.00
_cell.angle_gamma   90.00
#
_symmetry.space_group_name_H-M   'P 1'
#
loop_
_entity.id
_entity.type
_entity.pdbx_description
1 polymer ?
#
loop_
_entity_poly.entity_id
_entity_poly.type
_entity_poly.pdbx_seq_one_letter_code
_entity_poly.pdbx_strand_id
1 'polypeptide(L)'
;RGDRIVGARCRRTHPGGGVERLTVWADHVFVCGGAVHTPALLQRSGIWRNIGNGLKMHPTIKIAARFPHPVDHGDVPMHRVTEFSPFVAIGGSASRKGHIAMALADTGAPYDEALADWDNIAVYYAAIRSEGSGRVAALRGVRSPLVTYSLTEADVSRLARGLVHLGELLLAAGATELHPSVVGGRIVHRLDEMGSWWDEVTRARANLMTVHLTSTVRMGENRGRTGADSFGRVWNYRNLRVNDGSLIPDAPGVNPQAAIMAIATRNCDQFLAAQ
;
A
#
# COMPACT_ATOMS: atom_id res chain seq x y z
N ARG A 1 22.58 -20.68 12.66
CA ARG A 1 23.03 -21.50 13.80
C ARG A 1 23.23 -20.58 14.99
N GLY A 2 22.53 -20.85 16.09
CA GLY A 2 22.52 -19.94 17.23
C GLY A 2 21.93 -18.58 16.88
N ASP A 3 22.68 -17.50 17.14
CA ASP A 3 22.33 -16.11 16.90
C ASP A 3 22.80 -15.57 15.52
N ARG A 4 23.24 -16.46 14.60
CA ARG A 4 23.79 -16.08 13.31
C ARG A 4 23.04 -16.74 12.15
N ILE A 5 22.64 -15.96 11.15
CA ILE A 5 22.20 -16.41 9.84
C ILE A 5 23.44 -16.68 8.99
N VAL A 6 23.50 -17.84 8.33
CA VAL A 6 24.65 -18.25 7.52
C VAL A 6 24.43 -18.08 6.01
N GLY A 7 23.20 -17.76 5.60
CA GLY A 7 22.86 -17.56 4.20
C GLY A 7 21.37 -17.73 3.93
N ALA A 8 21.01 -17.83 2.66
CA ALA A 8 19.63 -17.99 2.19
C ALA A 8 19.50 -19.22 1.28
N ARG A 9 18.44 -20.00 1.46
CA ARG A 9 18.02 -21.03 0.51
C ARG A 9 17.10 -20.40 -0.53
N CYS A 10 17.51 -20.50 -1.78
CA CYS A 10 16.85 -19.86 -2.91
C CYS A 10 16.27 -20.91 -3.87
N ARG A 11 15.28 -20.48 -4.63
CA ARG A 11 14.70 -21.23 -5.74
C ARG A 11 14.81 -20.39 -7.00
N ARG A 12 15.55 -20.86 -7.99
CA ARG A 12 15.70 -20.23 -9.29
C ARG A 12 14.79 -20.93 -10.30
N THR A 13 13.97 -20.18 -11.01
CA THR A 13 13.19 -20.68 -12.14
C THR A 13 13.89 -20.27 -13.42
N HIS A 14 14.19 -21.22 -14.28
CA HIS A 14 14.80 -20.97 -15.59
C HIS A 14 13.73 -20.58 -16.62
N PRO A 15 14.08 -19.84 -17.67
CA PRO A 15 13.15 -19.48 -18.74
C PRO A 15 12.45 -20.68 -19.39
N GLY A 16 13.11 -21.84 -19.45
CA GLY A 16 12.56 -23.11 -19.94
C GLY A 16 11.72 -23.92 -18.94
N GLY A 17 11.34 -23.34 -17.79
CA GLY A 17 10.46 -23.97 -16.79
C GLY A 17 11.15 -24.86 -15.75
N GLY A 18 12.45 -25.09 -15.85
CA GLY A 18 13.24 -25.84 -14.85
C GLY A 18 13.36 -25.08 -13.54
N VAL A 19 13.39 -25.80 -12.41
CA VAL A 19 13.54 -25.23 -11.07
C VAL A 19 14.80 -25.77 -10.42
N GLU A 20 15.71 -24.88 -10.07
CA GLU A 20 16.94 -25.16 -9.33
C GLU A 20 16.81 -24.70 -7.87
N ARG A 21 17.34 -25.48 -6.95
CA ARG A 21 17.50 -25.08 -5.53
C ARG A 21 18.95 -24.77 -5.26
N LEU A 22 19.23 -23.59 -4.77
CA LEU A 22 20.57 -23.13 -4.44
C LEU A 22 20.64 -22.56 -3.04
N THR A 23 21.83 -22.59 -2.45
CA THR A 23 22.11 -21.92 -1.18
C THR A 23 23.14 -20.83 -1.45
N VAL A 24 22.81 -19.61 -1.02
CA VAL A 24 23.72 -18.47 -1.05
C VAL A 24 24.25 -18.28 0.37
N TRP A 25 25.56 -18.44 0.55
CA TRP A 25 26.23 -18.21 1.84
C TRP A 25 26.59 -16.74 1.97
N ALA A 26 26.43 -16.16 3.15
CA ALA A 26 26.73 -14.76 3.40
C ALA A 26 27.04 -14.51 4.87
N ASP A 27 27.97 -13.58 5.12
CA ASP A 27 28.31 -13.12 6.47
C ASP A 27 27.26 -12.18 7.05
N HIS A 28 26.63 -11.36 6.22
CA HIS A 28 25.55 -10.44 6.57
C HIS A 28 24.36 -10.62 5.63
N VAL A 29 23.15 -10.52 6.18
CA VAL A 29 21.90 -10.68 5.42
C VAL A 29 21.00 -9.49 5.66
N PHE A 30 20.66 -8.78 4.59
CA PHE A 30 19.66 -7.73 4.57
C PHE A 30 18.37 -8.25 3.90
N VAL A 31 17.25 -8.12 4.58
CA VAL A 31 15.93 -8.49 4.06
C VAL A 31 15.18 -7.22 3.67
N CYS A 32 14.83 -7.10 2.38
CA CYS A 32 14.24 -5.92 1.78
C CYS A 32 13.01 -6.29 0.93
N GLY A 33 12.18 -7.22 1.39
CA GLY A 33 11.00 -7.72 0.67
C GLY A 33 9.72 -6.91 0.88
N GLY A 34 9.80 -5.77 1.61
CA GLY A 34 8.66 -4.94 1.94
C GLY A 34 7.73 -5.52 3.01
N ALA A 35 6.69 -4.76 3.38
CA ALA A 35 5.86 -5.08 4.54
C ALA A 35 5.04 -6.37 4.44
N VAL A 36 5.01 -7.03 3.28
CA VAL A 36 4.32 -8.31 3.08
C VAL A 36 5.30 -9.48 3.02
N HIS A 37 6.34 -9.38 2.20
CA HIS A 37 7.23 -10.52 1.98
C HIS A 37 8.35 -10.62 3.00
N THR A 38 8.82 -9.50 3.57
CA THR A 38 9.82 -9.51 4.66
C THR A 38 9.34 -10.30 5.88
N PRO A 39 8.18 -9.99 6.49
CA PRO A 39 7.72 -10.79 7.63
C PRO A 39 7.42 -12.24 7.24
N ALA A 40 6.89 -12.50 6.05
CA ALA A 40 6.64 -13.86 5.59
C ALA A 40 7.92 -14.69 5.44
N LEU A 41 9.01 -14.08 4.93
CA LEU A 41 10.33 -14.73 4.82
C LEU A 41 10.90 -15.03 6.21
N LEU A 42 10.86 -14.07 7.12
CA LEU A 42 11.33 -14.23 8.50
C LEU A 42 10.56 -15.34 9.22
N GLN A 43 9.23 -15.37 9.12
CA GLN A 43 8.38 -16.42 9.70
C GLN A 43 8.69 -17.81 9.13
N ARG A 44 8.88 -17.92 7.82
CA ARG A 44 9.32 -19.19 7.17
C ARG A 44 10.71 -19.64 7.60
N SER A 45 11.51 -18.71 8.08
CA SER A 45 12.86 -18.97 8.63
C SER A 45 12.85 -19.26 10.14
N GLY A 46 11.67 -19.37 10.75
CA GLY A 46 11.51 -19.66 12.19
C GLY A 46 11.59 -18.41 13.08
N ILE A 47 11.55 -17.20 12.52
CA ILE A 47 11.64 -15.93 13.25
C ILE A 47 10.24 -15.33 13.36
N TRP A 48 9.65 -15.40 14.56
CA TRP A 48 8.22 -15.08 14.75
C TRP A 48 7.96 -13.91 15.70
N ARG A 49 8.92 -13.62 16.61
CA ARG A 49 8.70 -12.65 17.68
C ARG A 49 8.53 -11.24 17.13
N ASN A 50 7.34 -10.65 17.31
CA ASN A 50 6.97 -9.32 16.81
C ASN A 50 7.11 -9.16 15.28
N ILE A 51 6.95 -10.26 14.54
CA ILE A 51 7.05 -10.31 13.08
C ILE A 51 5.66 -10.56 12.48
N GLY A 52 5.26 -9.71 11.53
CA GLY A 52 4.01 -9.83 10.79
C GLY A 52 2.80 -9.18 11.45
N ASN A 53 2.88 -8.76 12.71
CA ASN A 53 1.79 -8.11 13.43
C ASN A 53 1.83 -6.59 13.25
N GLY A 54 0.62 -5.97 13.28
CA GLY A 54 0.49 -4.51 13.27
C GLY A 54 0.77 -3.89 11.92
N LEU A 55 0.46 -4.60 10.83
CA LEU A 55 0.45 -4.01 9.49
C LEU A 55 -0.33 -2.70 9.52
N LYS A 56 0.28 -1.66 9.00
CA LYS A 56 -0.33 -0.35 8.77
C LYS A 56 -0.34 -0.03 7.29
N MET A 57 -1.33 0.74 6.86
CA MET A 57 -1.46 1.15 5.47
C MET A 57 -2.19 2.49 5.33
N HIS A 58 -2.19 3.03 4.13
CA HIS A 58 -3.06 4.12 3.71
C HIS A 58 -4.15 3.53 2.80
N PRO A 59 -5.31 3.12 3.34
CA PRO A 59 -6.44 2.74 2.50
C PRO A 59 -6.82 3.88 1.57
N THR A 60 -7.03 3.54 0.31
CA THR A 60 -7.23 4.50 -0.77
C THR A 60 -8.52 4.17 -1.50
N ILE A 61 -9.42 5.14 -1.57
CA ILE A 61 -10.64 5.11 -2.37
C ILE A 61 -10.43 5.97 -3.61
N LYS A 62 -11.05 5.62 -4.75
CA LYS A 62 -10.79 6.25 -6.03
C LYS A 62 -12.06 6.77 -6.69
N ILE A 63 -11.86 7.70 -7.63
CA ILE A 63 -12.86 8.12 -8.61
C ILE A 63 -12.20 8.05 -9.99
N ALA A 64 -12.86 7.39 -10.95
CA ALA A 64 -12.62 7.64 -12.36
C ALA A 64 -13.51 8.82 -12.76
N ALA A 65 -12.90 9.90 -13.21
CA ALA A 65 -13.60 11.12 -13.59
C ALA A 65 -13.49 11.33 -15.09
N ARG A 66 -14.63 11.59 -15.74
CA ARG A 66 -14.71 11.96 -17.16
C ARG A 66 -14.73 13.47 -17.31
N PHE A 67 -13.97 13.97 -18.26
CA PHE A 67 -13.91 15.39 -18.64
C PHE A 67 -14.41 15.61 -20.07
N PRO A 68 -14.83 16.83 -20.43
CA PRO A 68 -15.30 17.15 -21.78
C PRO A 68 -14.15 17.30 -22.81
N HIS A 69 -12.92 17.10 -22.38
CA HIS A 69 -11.70 17.21 -23.19
C HIS A 69 -10.70 16.15 -22.76
N PRO A 70 -9.73 15.80 -23.61
CA PRO A 70 -8.67 14.89 -23.28
C PRO A 70 -7.85 15.35 -22.06
N VAL A 71 -7.49 14.40 -21.18
CA VAL A 71 -6.62 14.60 -20.02
C VAL A 71 -5.24 14.00 -20.31
N ASP A 72 -4.21 14.60 -19.75
CA ASP A 72 -2.84 14.10 -19.93
C ASP A 72 -2.63 12.81 -19.14
N HIS A 73 -2.24 11.74 -19.83
CA HIS A 73 -1.89 10.43 -19.28
C HIS A 73 -0.39 10.15 -19.27
N GLY A 74 0.44 11.11 -19.70
CA GLY A 74 1.87 10.91 -19.94
C GLY A 74 2.65 10.59 -18.68
N ASP A 75 2.38 11.31 -17.61
CA ASP A 75 3.12 11.23 -16.36
C ASP A 75 2.28 10.78 -15.17
N VAL A 76 2.96 10.25 -14.14
CA VAL A 76 2.34 10.04 -12.84
C VAL A 76 2.12 11.40 -12.18
N PRO A 77 0.88 11.78 -11.84
CA PRO A 77 0.60 13.06 -11.23
C PRO A 77 1.40 13.27 -9.94
N MET A 78 2.21 14.31 -9.89
CA MET A 78 3.06 14.64 -8.74
C MET A 78 2.35 15.55 -7.72
N HIS A 79 1.27 16.20 -8.13
CA HIS A 79 0.53 17.14 -7.29
C HIS A 79 -0.41 16.42 -6.33
N ARG A 80 -0.52 16.98 -5.15
CA ARG A 80 -1.32 16.44 -4.05
C ARG A 80 -1.97 17.57 -3.27
N VAL A 81 -3.26 17.43 -2.93
CA VAL A 81 -3.96 18.31 -1.99
C VAL A 81 -3.65 17.84 -0.56
N THR A 82 -3.17 18.77 0.26
CA THR A 82 -2.78 18.51 1.66
C THR A 82 -3.65 19.25 2.68
N GLU A 83 -4.68 19.95 2.24
CA GLU A 83 -5.59 20.74 3.08
C GLU A 83 -6.22 19.91 4.19
N PHE A 84 -6.52 18.64 3.89
CA PHE A 84 -7.16 17.72 4.85
C PHE A 84 -6.16 16.86 5.64
N SER A 85 -4.86 17.23 5.59
CA SER A 85 -3.80 16.56 6.35
C SER A 85 -4.02 16.69 7.86
N PRO A 86 -3.64 15.70 8.70
CA PRO A 86 -2.93 14.45 8.33
C PRO A 86 -3.86 13.28 7.97
N PHE A 87 -5.17 13.47 7.94
CA PHE A 87 -6.13 12.38 7.90
C PHE A 87 -6.48 11.93 6.47
N VAL A 88 -6.57 12.87 5.53
CA VAL A 88 -6.89 12.61 4.12
C VAL A 88 -5.88 13.33 3.23
N ALA A 89 -5.40 12.62 2.21
CA ALA A 89 -4.59 13.17 1.13
C ALA A 89 -5.25 12.83 -0.21
N ILE A 90 -5.42 13.83 -1.06
CA ILE A 90 -6.02 13.69 -2.39
C ILE A 90 -4.93 13.85 -3.44
N GLY A 91 -4.99 13.04 -4.51
CA GLY A 91 -4.04 13.13 -5.61
C GLY A 91 -4.51 12.40 -6.87
N GLY A 92 -3.73 12.57 -7.95
CA GLY A 92 -3.92 11.81 -9.18
C GLY A 92 -3.32 10.41 -9.10
N SER A 93 -3.84 9.50 -9.90
CA SER A 93 -3.36 8.13 -10.05
C SER A 93 -2.96 7.85 -11.50
N ALA A 94 -2.19 6.79 -11.72
CA ALA A 94 -1.92 6.34 -13.08
C ALA A 94 -3.24 6.01 -13.79
N SER A 95 -3.45 6.60 -14.97
CA SER A 95 -4.73 6.56 -15.69
C SER A 95 -4.60 5.88 -17.05
N ARG A 96 -3.86 4.76 -17.11
CA ARG A 96 -3.79 3.94 -18.32
C ARG A 96 -5.07 3.11 -18.50
N LYS A 97 -5.39 2.66 -19.72
CA LYS A 97 -6.62 1.92 -20.07
C LYS A 97 -7.00 0.83 -19.05
N GLY A 98 -6.02 0.01 -18.61
CA GLY A 98 -6.28 -1.04 -17.62
C GLY A 98 -6.66 -0.49 -16.22
N HIS A 99 -6.10 0.63 -15.79
CA HIS A 99 -6.46 1.27 -14.53
C HIS A 99 -7.85 1.90 -14.58
N ILE A 100 -8.20 2.52 -15.71
CA ILE A 100 -9.53 3.09 -15.95
C ILE A 100 -10.57 1.98 -15.98
N ALA A 101 -10.34 0.91 -16.73
CA ALA A 101 -11.24 -0.24 -16.78
C ALA A 101 -11.52 -0.84 -15.40
N MET A 102 -10.47 -1.01 -14.57
CA MET A 102 -10.64 -1.46 -13.19
C MET A 102 -11.44 -0.48 -12.32
N ALA A 103 -11.27 0.83 -12.52
CA ALA A 103 -11.98 1.84 -11.74
C ALA A 103 -13.46 1.94 -12.14
N LEU A 104 -13.79 1.67 -13.38
CA LEU A 104 -15.18 1.68 -13.90
C LEU A 104 -15.96 0.41 -13.53
N ALA A 105 -15.26 -0.71 -13.28
CA ALA A 105 -15.85 -2.00 -12.94
C ALA A 105 -16.83 -1.94 -11.76
N ASP A 106 -16.49 -1.12 -10.75
CA ASP A 106 -17.25 -1.07 -9.51
C ASP A 106 -18.65 -0.47 -9.68
N THR A 107 -18.84 0.41 -10.65
CA THR A 107 -20.12 1.07 -10.94
C THR A 107 -20.94 0.34 -12.02
N GLY A 108 -20.40 -0.73 -12.61
CA GLY A 108 -21.06 -1.47 -13.68
C GLY A 108 -21.20 -0.69 -14.99
N ALA A 109 -20.39 0.35 -15.19
CA ALA A 109 -20.40 1.14 -16.41
C ALA A 109 -20.07 0.28 -17.64
N PRO A 110 -20.69 0.55 -18.82
CA PRO A 110 -20.38 -0.15 -20.05
C PRO A 110 -18.91 0.08 -20.45
N TYR A 111 -18.12 -0.99 -20.47
CA TYR A 111 -16.68 -0.89 -20.73
C TYR A 111 -16.37 -0.36 -22.12
N ASP A 112 -17.12 -0.82 -23.13
CA ASP A 112 -16.85 -0.51 -24.52
C ASP A 112 -16.99 1.00 -24.79
N GLU A 113 -18.03 1.63 -24.26
CA GLU A 113 -18.25 3.07 -24.37
C GLU A 113 -17.23 3.85 -23.57
N ALA A 114 -16.96 3.43 -22.35
CA ALA A 114 -16.02 4.12 -21.48
C ALA A 114 -14.58 4.02 -21.97
N LEU A 115 -14.17 2.88 -22.57
CA LEU A 115 -12.84 2.70 -23.12
C LEU A 115 -12.69 3.33 -24.51
N ALA A 116 -13.76 3.55 -25.26
CA ALA A 116 -13.72 4.31 -26.52
C ALA A 116 -13.31 5.77 -26.28
N ASP A 117 -13.71 6.33 -25.15
CA ASP A 117 -13.43 7.72 -24.74
C ASP A 117 -12.40 7.80 -23.58
N TRP A 118 -11.48 6.83 -23.51
CA TRP A 118 -10.53 6.72 -22.39
C TRP A 118 -9.61 7.93 -22.23
N ASP A 119 -9.32 8.66 -23.33
CA ASP A 119 -8.48 9.86 -23.30
C ASP A 119 -9.11 10.98 -22.46
N ASN A 120 -10.41 10.97 -22.31
CA ASN A 120 -11.16 11.93 -21.49
C ASN A 120 -11.35 11.50 -20.03
N ILE A 121 -10.86 10.32 -19.63
CA ILE A 121 -11.05 9.77 -18.29
C ILE A 121 -9.73 9.70 -17.54
N ALA A 122 -9.69 10.23 -16.32
CA ALA A 122 -8.56 10.06 -15.41
C ALA A 122 -8.98 9.53 -14.05
N VAL A 123 -8.07 8.81 -13.39
CA VAL A 123 -8.29 8.23 -12.06
C VAL A 123 -7.62 9.09 -11.01
N TYR A 124 -8.37 9.45 -10.00
CA TYR A 124 -7.93 10.20 -8.84
C TYR A 124 -8.20 9.41 -7.56
N TYR A 125 -7.52 9.76 -6.47
CA TYR A 125 -7.66 9.05 -5.21
C TYR A 125 -7.76 9.97 -4.00
N ALA A 126 -8.46 9.47 -2.99
CA ALA A 126 -8.35 9.95 -1.62
C ALA A 126 -7.78 8.82 -0.75
N ALA A 127 -6.63 9.06 -0.13
CA ALA A 127 -5.96 8.13 0.78
C ALA A 127 -6.10 8.61 2.21
N ILE A 128 -6.38 7.70 3.14
CA ILE A 128 -6.50 8.05 4.55
C ILE A 128 -5.33 7.51 5.38
N ARG A 129 -4.99 8.20 6.46
CA ARG A 129 -4.19 7.63 7.54
C ARG A 129 -5.12 6.78 8.41
N SER A 130 -5.02 5.45 8.28
CA SER A 130 -5.89 4.52 8.97
C SER A 130 -5.46 4.31 10.44
N GLU A 131 -6.46 4.23 11.32
CA GLU A 131 -6.30 3.77 12.70
C GLU A 131 -6.33 2.25 12.80
N GLY A 132 -6.90 1.59 11.80
CA GLY A 132 -6.96 0.16 11.68
C GLY A 132 -5.58 -0.51 11.71
N SER A 133 -5.59 -1.82 11.78
CA SER A 133 -4.36 -2.61 11.74
C SER A 133 -4.61 -3.98 11.15
N GLY A 134 -3.51 -4.58 10.69
CA GLY A 134 -3.56 -5.89 10.07
C GLY A 134 -2.43 -6.81 10.48
N ARG A 135 -2.38 -7.93 9.81
CA ARG A 135 -1.39 -8.98 10.04
C ARG A 135 -0.96 -9.62 8.73
N VAL A 136 0.31 -9.99 8.67
CA VAL A 136 0.88 -10.86 7.63
C VAL A 136 1.27 -12.18 8.26
N ALA A 137 0.76 -13.29 7.73
CA ALA A 137 1.06 -14.64 8.22
C ALA A 137 1.54 -15.54 7.07
N ALA A 138 2.70 -16.15 7.25
CA ALA A 138 3.18 -17.19 6.35
C ALA A 138 2.46 -18.51 6.65
N LEU A 139 1.78 -19.06 5.67
CA LEU A 139 1.10 -20.36 5.79
C LEU A 139 2.03 -21.48 5.29
N ARG A 140 2.00 -22.62 5.98
CA ARG A 140 2.79 -23.80 5.59
C ARG A 140 2.29 -24.34 4.24
N GLY A 141 3.21 -24.56 3.30
CA GLY A 141 2.88 -25.09 1.97
C GLY A 141 2.27 -24.07 1.01
N VAL A 142 1.97 -22.84 1.46
CA VAL A 142 1.41 -21.79 0.61
C VAL A 142 2.47 -20.77 0.27
N ARG A 143 2.61 -20.43 -1.03
CA ARG A 143 3.61 -19.48 -1.50
C ARG A 143 3.28 -18.04 -1.09
N SER A 144 2.04 -17.63 -1.25
CA SER A 144 1.59 -16.28 -0.88
C SER A 144 1.27 -16.22 0.61
N PRO A 145 1.71 -15.20 1.35
CA PRO A 145 1.29 -15.03 2.73
C PRO A 145 -0.18 -14.61 2.81
N LEU A 146 -0.84 -14.97 3.89
CA LEU A 146 -2.15 -14.42 4.23
C LEU A 146 -1.97 -13.01 4.79
N VAL A 147 -2.68 -12.05 4.21
CA VAL A 147 -2.74 -10.66 4.69
C VAL A 147 -4.15 -10.37 5.13
N THR A 148 -4.31 -9.92 6.37
CA THR A 148 -5.59 -9.46 6.91
C THR A 148 -5.46 -8.02 7.38
N TYR A 149 -6.55 -7.25 7.28
CA TYR A 149 -6.61 -5.88 7.76
C TYR A 149 -8.03 -5.56 8.23
N SER A 150 -8.16 -4.82 9.31
CA SER A 150 -9.44 -4.36 9.84
C SER A 150 -9.48 -2.84 9.87
N LEU A 151 -10.43 -2.26 9.15
CA LEU A 151 -10.75 -0.83 9.21
C LEU A 151 -11.59 -0.55 10.45
N THR A 152 -11.39 0.60 11.08
CA THR A 152 -12.29 1.12 12.11
C THR A 152 -13.49 1.82 11.49
N GLU A 153 -14.53 2.14 12.27
CA GLU A 153 -15.64 2.97 11.81
C GLU A 153 -15.16 4.39 11.45
N ALA A 154 -14.20 4.92 12.20
CA ALA A 154 -13.56 6.18 11.88
C ALA A 154 -12.83 6.15 10.53
N ASP A 155 -12.20 5.04 10.17
CA ASP A 155 -11.57 4.87 8.86
C ASP A 155 -12.62 4.90 7.74
N VAL A 156 -13.75 4.21 7.90
CA VAL A 156 -14.84 4.19 6.91
C VAL A 156 -15.40 5.60 6.73
N SER A 157 -15.68 6.33 7.83
CA SER A 157 -16.13 7.71 7.78
C SER A 157 -15.13 8.65 7.08
N ARG A 158 -13.82 8.47 7.33
CA ARG A 158 -12.75 9.23 6.64
C ARG A 158 -12.68 8.93 5.17
N LEU A 159 -12.88 7.66 4.77
CA LEU A 159 -12.93 7.26 3.36
C LEU A 159 -14.12 7.91 2.65
N ALA A 160 -15.31 7.88 3.25
CA ALA A 160 -16.50 8.53 2.72
C ALA A 160 -16.27 10.05 2.55
N ARG A 161 -15.74 10.72 3.60
CA ARG A 161 -15.38 12.13 3.54
C ARG A 161 -14.37 12.43 2.44
N GLY A 162 -13.31 11.61 2.35
CA GLY A 162 -12.28 11.76 1.32
C GLY A 162 -12.84 11.60 -0.09
N LEU A 163 -13.77 10.66 -0.29
CA LEU A 163 -14.44 10.44 -1.57
C LEU A 163 -15.29 11.65 -1.96
N VAL A 164 -16.07 12.21 -1.02
CA VAL A 164 -16.90 13.41 -1.25
C VAL A 164 -16.03 14.62 -1.60
N HIS A 165 -15.00 14.92 -0.80
CA HIS A 165 -14.09 16.04 -1.10
C HIS A 165 -13.37 15.89 -2.44
N LEU A 166 -12.97 14.65 -2.78
CA LEU A 166 -12.40 14.37 -4.09
C LEU A 166 -13.40 14.63 -5.22
N GLY A 167 -14.66 14.21 -5.05
CA GLY A 167 -15.71 14.45 -6.03
C GLY A 167 -16.04 15.93 -6.21
N GLU A 168 -16.17 16.68 -5.10
CA GLU A 168 -16.37 18.16 -5.11
C GLU A 168 -15.25 18.84 -5.92
N LEU A 169 -14.00 18.48 -5.65
CA LEU A 169 -12.84 19.02 -6.37
C LEU A 169 -12.90 18.70 -7.87
N LEU A 170 -13.24 17.46 -8.24
CA LEU A 170 -13.27 17.04 -9.64
C LEU A 170 -14.41 17.69 -10.42
N LEU A 171 -15.61 17.85 -9.82
CA LEU A 171 -16.72 18.58 -10.45
C LEU A 171 -16.38 20.07 -10.59
N ALA A 172 -15.75 20.68 -9.58
CA ALA A 172 -15.27 22.06 -9.68
C ALA A 172 -14.17 22.23 -10.76
N ALA A 173 -13.40 21.20 -11.01
CA ALA A 173 -12.40 21.16 -12.08
C ALA A 173 -13.00 20.88 -13.48
N GLY A 174 -14.33 20.72 -13.61
CA GLY A 174 -15.03 20.53 -14.88
C GLY A 174 -15.28 19.08 -15.27
N ALA A 175 -15.11 18.12 -14.34
CA ALA A 175 -15.56 16.76 -14.61
C ALA A 175 -17.08 16.70 -14.80
N THR A 176 -17.53 15.89 -15.75
CA THR A 176 -18.95 15.74 -16.12
C THR A 176 -19.57 14.46 -15.58
N GLU A 177 -18.73 13.50 -15.17
CA GLU A 177 -19.18 12.20 -14.68
C GLU A 177 -18.13 11.61 -13.72
N LEU A 178 -18.58 11.12 -12.58
CA LEU A 178 -17.72 10.55 -11.54
C LEU A 178 -18.13 9.13 -11.19
N HIS A 179 -17.20 8.18 -11.32
CA HIS A 179 -17.36 6.79 -10.98
C HIS A 179 -16.58 6.47 -9.69
N PRO A 180 -17.24 6.30 -8.54
CA PRO A 180 -16.56 5.97 -7.29
C PRO A 180 -16.13 4.50 -7.27
N SER A 181 -15.01 4.18 -6.62
CA SER A 181 -14.60 2.79 -6.36
C SER A 181 -15.42 2.17 -5.22
N VAL A 182 -16.72 2.11 -5.43
CA VAL A 182 -17.74 1.53 -4.53
C VAL A 182 -18.58 0.56 -5.35
N VAL A 183 -18.63 -0.70 -4.95
CA VAL A 183 -19.39 -1.75 -5.67
C VAL A 183 -20.88 -1.39 -5.72
N GLY A 184 -21.42 -1.22 -6.94
CA GLY A 184 -22.77 -0.72 -7.18
C GLY A 184 -22.94 0.74 -6.71
N GLY A 185 -21.85 1.50 -6.63
CA GLY A 185 -21.89 2.92 -6.26
C GLY A 185 -22.57 3.77 -7.33
N ARG A 186 -23.26 4.81 -6.87
CA ARG A 186 -23.95 5.73 -7.77
C ARG A 186 -22.94 6.58 -8.54
N ILE A 187 -23.11 6.61 -9.87
CA ILE A 187 -22.43 7.56 -10.75
C ILE A 187 -23.02 8.94 -10.48
N VAL A 188 -22.15 9.96 -10.35
CA VAL A 188 -22.53 11.32 -9.99
C VAL A 188 -22.12 12.27 -11.11
N HIS A 189 -23.03 13.19 -11.47
CA HIS A 189 -22.81 14.23 -12.47
C HIS A 189 -22.84 15.64 -11.88
N ARG A 190 -23.37 15.81 -10.66
CA ARG A 190 -23.56 17.10 -10.02
C ARG A 190 -23.41 17.00 -8.50
N LEU A 191 -23.07 18.12 -7.87
CA LEU A 191 -22.81 18.21 -6.41
C LEU A 191 -23.99 17.73 -5.56
N ASP A 192 -25.23 18.03 -5.96
CA ASP A 192 -26.43 17.66 -5.21
C ASP A 192 -26.71 16.14 -5.18
N GLU A 193 -26.08 15.37 -6.06
CA GLU A 193 -26.19 13.92 -6.12
C GLU A 193 -25.21 13.19 -5.17
N MET A 194 -24.18 13.86 -4.68
CA MET A 194 -23.10 13.24 -3.91
C MET A 194 -23.50 12.76 -2.52
N GLY A 195 -24.65 13.22 -2.01
CA GLY A 195 -25.11 12.84 -0.67
C GLY A 195 -25.25 11.34 -0.45
N SER A 196 -25.53 10.56 -1.51
CA SER A 196 -25.64 9.10 -1.44
C SER A 196 -24.33 8.42 -1.06
N TRP A 197 -23.18 8.97 -1.43
CA TRP A 197 -21.87 8.36 -1.17
C TRP A 197 -21.54 8.20 0.33
N TRP A 198 -22.13 9.04 1.19
CA TRP A 198 -21.96 8.90 2.64
C TRP A 198 -22.45 7.55 3.16
N ASP A 199 -23.56 7.07 2.64
CA ASP A 199 -24.15 5.78 3.05
C ASP A 199 -23.63 4.61 2.21
N GLU A 200 -23.15 4.87 1.01
CA GLU A 200 -22.65 3.86 0.09
C GLU A 200 -21.26 3.36 0.45
N VAL A 201 -20.40 4.18 1.05
CA VAL A 201 -19.06 3.79 1.48
C VAL A 201 -19.14 2.95 2.75
N THR A 202 -19.16 1.65 2.57
CA THR A 202 -19.16 0.65 3.65
C THR A 202 -17.98 -0.29 3.50
N ARG A 203 -17.64 -1.05 4.56
CA ARG A 203 -16.59 -2.08 4.48
C ARG A 203 -16.84 -3.12 3.39
N ALA A 204 -18.11 -3.43 3.11
CA ALA A 204 -18.50 -4.44 2.15
C ALA A 204 -18.46 -3.93 0.71
N ARG A 205 -18.73 -2.64 0.50
CA ARG A 205 -18.87 -2.05 -0.84
C ARG A 205 -17.65 -1.26 -1.30
N ALA A 206 -16.86 -0.69 -0.39
CA ALA A 206 -15.68 0.10 -0.75
C ALA A 206 -14.60 -0.81 -1.36
N ASN A 207 -14.30 -0.62 -2.65
CA ASN A 207 -13.19 -1.30 -3.32
C ASN A 207 -11.92 -0.50 -3.13
N LEU A 208 -11.17 -0.86 -2.09
CA LEU A 208 -9.99 -0.14 -1.65
C LEU A 208 -8.72 -0.73 -2.23
N MET A 209 -7.76 0.14 -2.49
CA MET A 209 -6.39 -0.27 -2.79
C MET A 209 -5.39 0.42 -1.87
N THR A 210 -4.18 -0.07 -1.85
CA THR A 210 -3.03 0.60 -1.25
C THR A 210 -1.73 0.10 -1.86
N VAL A 211 -0.74 0.97 -1.93
CA VAL A 211 0.66 0.64 -2.21
C VAL A 211 1.58 1.04 -1.04
N HIS A 212 0.99 1.60 0.02
CA HIS A 212 1.69 2.14 1.18
C HIS A 212 1.52 1.21 2.38
N LEU A 213 2.39 0.21 2.49
CA LEU A 213 2.35 -0.82 3.52
C LEU A 213 3.57 -0.71 4.41
N THR A 214 3.35 -0.73 5.75
CA THR A 214 4.40 -0.54 6.75
C THR A 214 4.21 -1.42 7.98
N SER A 215 5.09 -1.33 8.97
CA SER A 215 4.92 -1.73 10.38
C SER A 215 4.92 -3.21 10.71
N THR A 216 5.22 -4.10 9.79
CA THR A 216 5.16 -5.55 10.03
C THR A 216 6.42 -6.14 10.68
N VAL A 217 7.49 -5.37 10.74
CA VAL A 217 8.73 -5.66 11.49
C VAL A 217 9.20 -4.36 12.17
N ARG A 218 8.36 -3.80 13.02
CA ARG A 218 8.60 -2.47 13.60
C ARG A 218 9.98 -2.34 14.21
N MET A 219 10.67 -1.24 13.90
CA MET A 219 11.94 -0.89 14.54
C MET A 219 11.70 -0.16 15.86
N GLY A 220 12.67 -0.22 16.76
CA GLY A 220 12.70 0.54 18.02
C GLY A 220 13.37 -0.25 19.14
N GLU A 221 13.65 0.41 20.27
CA GLU A 221 14.45 -0.17 21.35
C GLU A 221 13.66 -1.07 22.33
N ASN A 222 12.33 -1.07 22.25
CA ASN A 222 11.52 -1.94 23.09
C ASN A 222 11.41 -3.35 22.50
N ARG A 223 12.30 -4.25 22.88
CA ARG A 223 12.34 -5.66 22.44
C ARG A 223 11.01 -6.42 22.67
N GLY A 224 10.18 -5.97 23.59
CA GLY A 224 8.86 -6.57 23.84
C GLY A 224 7.83 -6.25 22.75
N ARG A 225 8.02 -5.13 22.01
CA ARG A 225 7.06 -4.59 21.05
C ARG A 225 7.57 -4.50 19.62
N THR A 226 8.89 -4.63 19.40
CA THR A 226 9.54 -4.42 18.09
C THR A 226 10.18 -5.71 17.59
N GLY A 227 10.26 -5.86 16.26
CA GLY A 227 10.91 -6.99 15.58
C GLY A 227 12.40 -6.75 15.35
N ALA A 228 12.79 -5.47 15.30
CA ALA A 228 14.16 -5.02 15.08
C ALA A 228 14.51 -3.83 15.99
N ASP A 229 15.80 -3.58 16.19
CA ASP A 229 16.29 -2.37 16.85
C ASP A 229 16.09 -1.12 15.94
N SER A 230 16.47 0.07 16.44
CA SER A 230 16.30 1.33 15.71
C SER A 230 17.09 1.40 14.40
N PHE A 231 18.05 0.51 14.18
CA PHE A 231 18.85 0.41 12.96
C PHE A 231 18.52 -0.84 12.12
N GLY A 232 17.36 -1.45 12.35
CA GLY A 232 16.85 -2.57 11.56
C GLY A 232 17.48 -3.92 11.86
N ARG A 233 18.35 -4.06 12.87
CA ARG A 233 18.90 -5.36 13.26
C ARG A 233 17.82 -6.18 13.95
N VAL A 234 17.52 -7.34 13.39
CA VAL A 234 16.50 -8.26 13.94
C VAL A 234 16.95 -8.77 15.29
N TRP A 235 16.09 -8.65 16.31
CA TRP A 235 16.39 -9.09 17.67
C TRP A 235 16.83 -10.55 17.72
N ASN A 236 17.87 -10.82 18.53
CA ASN A 236 18.54 -12.10 18.70
C ASN A 236 19.43 -12.56 17.53
N TYR A 237 19.64 -11.72 16.50
CA TYR A 237 20.55 -12.05 15.40
C TYR A 237 21.63 -10.97 15.25
N ARG A 238 22.89 -11.39 15.16
CA ARG A 238 24.02 -10.46 15.03
C ARG A 238 24.17 -9.87 13.63
N ASN A 239 23.79 -10.63 12.61
CA ASN A 239 24.08 -10.35 11.21
C ASN A 239 22.85 -10.37 10.30
N LEU A 240 21.65 -10.27 10.87
CA LEU A 240 20.39 -10.18 10.12
C LEU A 240 19.79 -8.79 10.33
N ARG A 241 19.56 -8.09 9.23
CA ARG A 241 18.90 -6.78 9.21
C ARG A 241 17.70 -6.78 8.28
N VAL A 242 16.71 -6.00 8.62
CA VAL A 242 15.62 -5.59 7.73
C VAL A 242 15.90 -4.16 7.30
N ASN A 243 15.66 -3.84 6.02
CA ASN A 243 15.92 -2.49 5.50
C ASN A 243 14.89 -2.09 4.44
N ASP A 244 13.63 -2.04 4.85
CA ASP A 244 12.48 -1.71 4.00
C ASP A 244 11.33 -1.06 4.81
N GLY A 245 10.18 -0.83 4.15
CA GLY A 245 9.02 -0.20 4.76
C GLY A 245 8.41 -0.94 5.95
N SER A 246 8.72 -2.24 6.15
CA SER A 246 8.23 -2.99 7.31
C SER A 246 8.75 -2.47 8.64
N LEU A 247 9.89 -1.75 8.64
CA LEU A 247 10.50 -1.13 9.83
C LEU A 247 9.72 0.07 10.36
N ILE A 248 9.04 0.82 9.49
CA ILE A 248 8.33 2.06 9.87
C ILE A 248 7.28 1.72 10.92
N PRO A 249 7.28 2.40 12.11
CA PRO A 249 6.44 1.97 13.24
C PRO A 249 4.94 2.17 13.06
N ASP A 250 4.51 3.09 12.17
CA ASP A 250 3.11 3.43 11.90
C ASP A 250 2.93 3.89 10.44
N ALA A 251 1.68 4.13 10.01
CA ALA A 251 1.40 4.80 8.74
C ALA A 251 1.76 6.29 8.84
N PRO A 252 2.70 6.80 8.01
CA PRO A 252 3.22 8.16 8.19
C PRO A 252 2.26 9.28 7.77
N GLY A 253 1.08 8.96 7.18
CA GLY A 253 0.11 9.94 6.68
C GLY A 253 0.52 10.61 5.36
N VAL A 254 1.67 10.20 4.80
CA VAL A 254 2.23 10.62 3.52
C VAL A 254 2.80 9.42 2.78
N ASN A 255 3.06 9.56 1.49
CA ASN A 255 3.73 8.54 0.70
C ASN A 255 5.04 8.11 1.37
N PRO A 256 5.25 6.83 1.71
CA PRO A 256 6.34 6.42 2.60
C PRO A 256 7.70 6.32 1.91
N GLN A 257 7.82 6.52 0.60
CA GLN A 257 9.03 6.27 -0.17
C GLN A 257 10.23 7.05 0.37
N ALA A 258 10.11 8.35 0.60
CA ALA A 258 11.20 9.17 1.12
C ALA A 258 11.62 8.71 2.53
N ALA A 259 10.66 8.37 3.40
CA ALA A 259 10.94 7.85 4.73
C ALA A 259 11.65 6.49 4.68
N ILE A 260 11.24 5.59 3.77
CA ILE A 260 11.90 4.29 3.54
C ILE A 260 13.34 4.50 3.11
N MET A 261 13.57 5.39 2.12
CA MET A 261 14.92 5.68 1.61
C MET A 261 15.82 6.27 2.70
N ALA A 262 15.34 7.26 3.45
CA ALA A 262 16.09 7.89 4.54
C ALA A 262 16.48 6.88 5.63
N ILE A 263 15.55 6.02 6.06
CA ILE A 263 15.81 4.96 7.04
C ILE A 263 16.81 3.95 6.48
N ALA A 264 16.65 3.54 5.23
CA ALA A 264 17.53 2.59 4.59
C ALA A 264 18.97 3.11 4.48
N THR A 265 19.17 4.36 4.05
CA THR A 265 20.47 5.01 4.00
C THR A 265 21.11 5.08 5.39
N ARG A 266 20.40 5.63 6.38
CA ARG A 266 20.88 5.70 7.76
C ARG A 266 21.34 4.35 8.31
N ASN A 267 20.56 3.28 8.05
CA ASN A 267 20.88 1.94 8.52
C ASN A 267 22.12 1.36 7.82
N CYS A 268 22.31 1.65 6.52
CA CYS A 268 23.51 1.28 5.79
C CYS A 268 24.75 2.01 6.32
N ASP A 269 24.66 3.33 6.54
CA ASP A 269 25.75 4.12 7.08
C ASP A 269 26.20 3.60 8.47
N GLN A 270 25.22 3.32 9.35
CA GLN A 270 25.50 2.73 10.66
C GLN A 270 26.13 1.34 10.54
N PHE A 271 25.71 0.53 9.57
CA PHE A 271 26.29 -0.78 9.34
C PHE A 271 27.75 -0.68 8.89
N LEU A 272 28.06 0.22 7.96
CA LEU A 272 29.42 0.43 7.45
C LEU A 272 30.35 1.00 8.52
N ALA A 273 29.86 1.92 9.34
CA ALA A 273 30.64 2.49 10.44
C ALA A 273 30.96 1.48 11.57
N ALA A 274 30.26 0.36 11.62
CA ALA A 274 30.44 -0.69 12.62
C ALA A 274 31.29 -1.88 12.14
N GLN A 275 31.87 -1.82 10.90
CA GLN A 275 32.80 -2.81 10.36
C GLN A 275 34.24 -2.49 10.72
#